data_6055dcf4085fdcf7c48414478517a61b
#
_entry.id   6055dcf4085fdcf7c48414478517a61b
#
_cell.length_a   1.000
_cell.length_b   1.000
_cell.length_c   1.000
_cell.angle_alpha   90.00
_cell.angle_beta   90.00
_cell.angle_gamma   90.00
#
_symmetry.space_group_name_H-M   'P 1'
#
loop_
_entity.id
_entity.type
_entity.pdbx_description
1 polymer ?
#
loop_
_entity_poly.entity_id
_entity_poly.type
_entity_poly.pdbx_seq_one_letter_code
_entity_poly.pdbx_strand_id
1 'polypeptide(L)'
;MATIAVVYKSKYGSTERYARWIAEKAGADLFSAGQITIDALLAYDTIVYGGGLHAGGIFGFSFIKRNYHRLKDKRLVVFAVGATLKKEDAVAELKRINLTPEMQETTAFYLLRGGLDYKRMNALDRFLMYLQVCRLKSMNPETLNDDSKGVIATYGKVVDFTREEAVEPIVRYITS
;
A
#
# COMPACT_ATOMS: atom_id res chain seq x y z
N MET A 1 -17.16 18.62 -10.65
CA MET A 1 -15.92 17.84 -10.56
C MET A 1 -16.22 16.59 -9.75
N ALA A 2 -15.65 15.44 -10.13
CA ALA A 2 -15.82 14.21 -9.35
C ALA A 2 -15.25 14.40 -7.93
N THR A 3 -15.99 13.97 -6.93
CA THR A 3 -15.54 14.05 -5.53
C THR A 3 -14.62 12.86 -5.21
N ILE A 4 -13.47 13.14 -4.61
CA ILE A 4 -12.42 12.14 -4.37
C ILE A 4 -12.14 12.01 -2.87
N ALA A 5 -12.20 10.79 -2.34
CA ALA A 5 -11.73 10.47 -1.00
C ALA A 5 -10.43 9.64 -1.06
N VAL A 6 -9.42 10.06 -0.33
CA VAL A 6 -8.20 9.29 -0.10
C VAL A 6 -8.23 8.75 1.33
N VAL A 7 -8.30 7.44 1.45
CA VAL A 7 -8.35 6.73 2.74
C VAL A 7 -7.06 5.96 2.93
N TYR A 8 -6.45 6.05 4.09
CA TYR A 8 -5.20 5.32 4.34
C TYR A 8 -5.18 4.63 5.70
N LYS A 9 -4.37 3.58 5.79
CA LYS A 9 -3.93 3.00 7.04
C LYS A 9 -2.43 2.83 7.04
N SER A 10 -1.77 3.59 7.91
CA SER A 10 -0.31 3.63 8.01
C SER A 10 0.16 3.20 9.40
N LYS A 11 1.25 2.44 9.47
CA LYS A 11 1.88 2.02 10.72
C LYS A 11 3.16 2.83 11.00
N TYR A 12 3.93 3.11 9.96
CA TYR A 12 5.26 3.73 10.05
C TYR A 12 5.41 5.02 9.25
N GLY A 13 4.33 5.55 8.70
CA GLY A 13 4.26 6.88 8.08
C GLY A 13 4.39 6.93 6.57
N SER A 14 5.00 5.94 5.90
CA SER A 14 5.20 5.99 4.44
C SER A 14 3.87 6.02 3.66
N THR A 15 2.89 5.20 4.07
CA THR A 15 1.56 5.18 3.44
C THR A 15 0.82 6.49 3.63
N GLU A 16 0.88 7.06 4.84
CA GLU A 16 0.29 8.37 5.14
C GLU A 16 0.90 9.47 4.26
N ARG A 17 2.22 9.48 4.10
CA ARG A 17 2.91 10.47 3.26
C ARG A 17 2.43 10.42 1.81
N TYR A 18 2.34 9.23 1.24
CA TYR A 18 1.79 9.05 -0.11
C TYR A 18 0.32 9.49 -0.20
N ALA A 19 -0.50 9.14 0.78
CA ALA A 19 -1.90 9.54 0.82
C ALA A 19 -2.05 11.08 0.85
N ARG A 20 -1.21 11.78 1.62
CA ARG A 20 -1.17 13.26 1.64
C ARG A 20 -0.81 13.83 0.28
N TRP A 21 0.26 13.37 -0.35
CA TRP A 21 0.66 13.85 -1.68
C TRP A 21 -0.43 13.62 -2.74
N ILE A 22 -1.10 12.46 -2.71
CA ILE A 22 -2.22 12.19 -3.62
C ILE A 22 -3.37 13.17 -3.35
N ALA A 23 -3.76 13.35 -2.09
CA ALA A 23 -4.85 14.23 -1.72
C ALA A 23 -4.58 15.70 -2.09
N GLU A 24 -3.39 16.20 -1.78
CA GLU A 24 -2.97 17.57 -2.11
C GLU A 24 -2.97 17.83 -3.63
N LYS A 25 -2.38 16.90 -4.41
CA LYS A 25 -2.30 17.05 -5.88
C LYS A 25 -3.64 16.89 -6.58
N ALA A 26 -4.55 16.08 -6.03
CA ALA A 26 -5.87 15.82 -6.62
C ALA A 26 -6.97 16.74 -6.08
N GLY A 27 -6.70 17.55 -5.06
CA GLY A 27 -7.73 18.34 -4.35
C GLY A 27 -8.76 17.43 -3.67
N ALA A 28 -8.32 16.31 -3.09
CA ALA A 28 -9.16 15.27 -2.52
C ALA A 28 -9.25 15.37 -0.99
N ASP A 29 -10.33 14.87 -0.43
CA ASP A 29 -10.46 14.73 1.02
C ASP A 29 -9.61 13.57 1.55
N LEU A 30 -8.91 13.78 2.66
CA LEU A 30 -7.98 12.82 3.24
C LEU A 30 -8.49 12.29 4.59
N PHE A 31 -8.54 10.96 4.73
CA PHE A 31 -8.98 10.28 5.93
C PHE A 31 -8.05 9.14 6.34
N SER A 32 -7.82 8.98 7.65
CA SER A 32 -7.37 7.68 8.13
C SER A 32 -8.54 6.69 8.17
N ALA A 33 -8.28 5.40 7.98
CA ALA A 33 -9.33 4.37 7.90
C ALA A 33 -10.22 4.25 9.14
N GLY A 34 -9.78 4.80 10.30
CA GLY A 34 -10.59 4.85 11.52
C GLY A 34 -11.47 6.10 11.63
N GLN A 35 -11.33 7.07 10.73
CA GLN A 35 -12.02 8.37 10.78
C GLN A 35 -13.20 8.47 9.81
N ILE A 36 -13.39 7.50 8.94
CA ILE A 36 -14.45 7.51 7.93
C ILE A 36 -15.23 6.20 7.95
N THR A 37 -16.53 6.30 7.74
CA THR A 37 -17.42 5.15 7.59
C THR A 37 -17.65 4.83 6.12
N ILE A 38 -18.14 3.62 5.85
CA ILE A 38 -18.55 3.25 4.48
C ILE A 38 -19.70 4.13 3.99
N ASP A 39 -20.64 4.48 4.85
CA ASP A 39 -21.78 5.36 4.48
C ASP A 39 -21.29 6.74 4.03
N ALA A 40 -20.29 7.30 4.70
CA ALA A 40 -19.67 8.55 4.28
C ALA A 40 -18.93 8.42 2.93
N LEU A 41 -18.30 7.26 2.68
CA LEU A 41 -17.62 7.01 1.40
C LEU A 41 -18.57 6.93 0.20
N LEU A 42 -19.84 6.60 0.41
CA LEU A 42 -20.83 6.57 -0.67
C LEU A 42 -21.09 7.94 -1.31
N ALA A 43 -20.77 9.03 -0.61
CA ALA A 43 -20.89 10.39 -1.15
C ALA A 43 -19.81 10.76 -2.18
N TYR A 44 -18.75 9.94 -2.31
CA TYR A 44 -17.64 10.18 -3.22
C TYR A 44 -17.80 9.39 -4.51
N ASP A 45 -17.31 9.95 -5.61
CA ASP A 45 -17.29 9.28 -6.92
C ASP A 45 -16.07 8.37 -7.06
N THR A 46 -14.94 8.82 -6.51
CA THR A 46 -13.66 8.10 -6.53
C THR A 46 -13.15 7.86 -5.11
N ILE A 47 -12.76 6.63 -4.84
CA ILE A 47 -12.20 6.21 -3.56
C ILE A 47 -10.80 5.66 -3.81
N VAL A 48 -9.82 6.28 -3.19
CA VAL A 48 -8.42 5.83 -3.19
C VAL A 48 -8.12 5.22 -1.82
N TYR A 49 -7.73 3.96 -1.78
CA TYR A 49 -7.32 3.32 -0.53
C TYR A 49 -5.82 3.01 -0.53
N GLY A 50 -5.12 3.44 0.52
CA GLY A 50 -3.70 3.17 0.72
C GLY A 50 -3.41 2.34 1.97
N GLY A 51 -2.58 1.30 1.84
CA GLY A 51 -2.15 0.48 2.96
C GLY A 51 -0.71 -0.02 2.84
N GLY A 52 -0.02 -0.12 3.98
CA GLY A 52 1.27 -0.78 4.04
C GLY A 52 1.14 -2.30 3.85
N LEU A 53 2.14 -2.92 3.22
CA LEU A 53 2.20 -4.38 3.06
C LEU A 53 2.69 -5.06 4.33
N HIS A 54 1.95 -6.06 4.79
CA HIS A 54 2.32 -6.97 5.87
C HIS A 54 2.07 -8.40 5.43
N ALA A 55 3.13 -9.18 5.29
CA ALA A 55 3.06 -10.58 4.84
C ALA A 55 2.21 -10.76 3.56
N GLY A 56 2.33 -9.86 2.60
CA GLY A 56 1.56 -9.84 1.35
C GLY A 56 0.17 -9.22 1.45
N GLY A 57 -0.38 -9.02 2.65
CA GLY A 57 -1.66 -8.37 2.86
C GLY A 57 -1.55 -6.84 2.96
N ILE A 58 -2.55 -6.12 2.45
CA ILE A 58 -2.64 -4.66 2.55
C ILE A 58 -3.29 -4.30 3.89
N PHE A 59 -2.59 -3.54 4.72
CA PHE A 59 -3.02 -3.19 6.06
C PHE A 59 -4.35 -2.43 6.06
N GLY A 60 -5.35 -3.02 6.76
CA GLY A 60 -6.67 -2.44 6.92
C GLY A 60 -7.60 -2.55 5.70
N PHE A 61 -7.16 -3.14 4.59
CA PHE A 61 -7.95 -3.23 3.36
C PHE A 61 -9.25 -4.04 3.50
N SER A 62 -9.35 -4.89 4.50
CA SER A 62 -10.58 -5.62 4.83
C SER A 62 -11.79 -4.71 5.04
N PHE A 63 -11.58 -3.45 5.44
CA PHE A 63 -12.60 -2.42 5.55
C PHE A 63 -13.30 -2.16 4.20
N ILE A 64 -12.52 -1.97 3.13
CA ILE A 64 -13.03 -1.82 1.76
C ILE A 64 -13.55 -3.14 1.21
N LYS A 65 -12.77 -4.23 1.34
CA LYS A 65 -13.08 -5.54 0.76
C LYS A 65 -14.43 -6.10 1.21
N ARG A 66 -14.74 -6.01 2.51
CA ARG A 66 -16.03 -6.49 3.05
C ARG A 66 -17.24 -5.69 2.57
N ASN A 67 -17.03 -4.44 2.21
CA ASN A 67 -18.08 -3.51 1.80
C ASN A 67 -18.06 -3.22 0.29
N TYR A 68 -17.28 -3.97 -0.48
CA TYR A 68 -17.12 -3.72 -1.91
C TYR A 68 -18.43 -3.75 -2.67
N HIS A 69 -19.38 -4.62 -2.31
CA HIS A 69 -20.71 -4.69 -2.91
C HIS A 69 -21.47 -3.35 -2.86
N ARG A 70 -21.17 -2.49 -1.90
CA ARG A 70 -21.74 -1.13 -1.76
C ARG A 70 -20.94 -0.08 -2.51
N LEU A 71 -19.68 -0.37 -2.83
CA LEU A 71 -18.74 0.55 -3.47
C LEU A 71 -18.47 0.23 -4.94
N LYS A 72 -19.08 -0.82 -5.49
CA LYS A 72 -18.80 -1.33 -6.84
C LYS A 72 -19.06 -0.32 -7.96
N ASP A 73 -20.00 0.61 -7.75
CA ASP A 73 -20.34 1.66 -8.70
C ASP A 73 -19.41 2.90 -8.58
N LYS A 74 -18.47 2.87 -7.65
CA LYS A 74 -17.46 3.91 -7.44
C LYS A 74 -16.17 3.56 -8.16
N ARG A 75 -15.43 4.58 -8.61
CA ARG A 75 -14.07 4.37 -9.11
C ARG A 75 -13.16 4.02 -7.93
N LEU A 76 -12.73 2.77 -7.84
CA LEU A 76 -11.86 2.32 -6.77
C LEU A 76 -10.40 2.24 -7.23
N VAL A 77 -9.53 2.85 -6.46
CA VAL A 77 -8.08 2.80 -6.66
C VAL A 77 -7.42 2.30 -5.37
N VAL A 78 -6.50 1.36 -5.50
CA VAL A 78 -5.76 0.82 -4.36
C VAL A 78 -4.27 1.02 -4.58
N PHE A 79 -3.57 1.58 -3.59
CA PHE A 79 -2.12 1.57 -3.59
C PHE A 79 -1.58 0.84 -2.36
N ALA A 80 -0.65 -0.06 -2.62
CA ALA A 80 0.08 -0.80 -1.59
C ALA A 80 1.47 -0.19 -1.41
N VAL A 81 1.94 -0.07 -0.17
CA VAL A 81 3.26 0.47 0.14
C VAL A 81 4.11 -0.63 0.78
N GLY A 82 5.21 -0.97 0.13
CA GLY A 82 6.12 -2.03 0.59
C GLY A 82 7.57 -1.74 0.30
N ALA A 83 8.46 -2.61 0.79
CA ALA A 83 9.89 -2.53 0.49
C ALA A 83 10.24 -3.11 -0.88
N THR A 84 9.33 -3.91 -1.46
CA THR A 84 9.51 -4.65 -2.71
C THR A 84 9.76 -3.72 -3.89
N LEU A 85 10.71 -4.09 -4.74
CA LEU A 85 10.93 -3.46 -6.03
C LEU A 85 9.71 -3.71 -6.92
N LYS A 86 9.29 -2.66 -7.65
CA LYS A 86 8.14 -2.74 -8.56
C LYS A 86 8.47 -3.68 -9.73
N LYS A 87 7.99 -4.93 -9.64
CA LYS A 87 8.01 -5.92 -10.72
C LYS A 87 6.56 -6.24 -11.08
N GLU A 88 6.27 -6.43 -12.35
CA GLU A 88 4.92 -6.75 -12.83
C GLU A 88 4.35 -7.99 -12.16
N ASP A 89 5.17 -9.03 -11.99
CA ASP A 89 4.80 -10.25 -11.29
C ASP A 89 4.39 -10.00 -9.83
N ALA A 90 5.10 -9.10 -9.13
CA ALA A 90 4.77 -8.74 -7.76
C ALA A 90 3.43 -8.00 -7.67
N VAL A 91 3.13 -7.14 -8.62
CA VAL A 91 1.83 -6.43 -8.70
C VAL A 91 0.70 -7.43 -8.95
N ALA A 92 0.87 -8.34 -9.90
CA ALA A 92 -0.12 -9.38 -10.22
C ALA A 92 -0.40 -10.29 -9.01
N GLU A 93 0.64 -10.73 -8.32
CA GLU A 93 0.51 -11.55 -7.12
C GLU A 93 -0.18 -10.79 -5.97
N LEU A 94 0.18 -9.54 -5.73
CA LEU A 94 -0.47 -8.70 -4.71
C LEU A 94 -1.95 -8.45 -5.01
N LYS A 95 -2.31 -8.24 -6.27
CA LYS A 95 -3.72 -8.17 -6.69
C LYS A 95 -4.45 -9.47 -6.37
N ARG A 96 -3.86 -10.60 -6.72
CA ARG A 96 -4.46 -11.93 -6.48
C ARG A 96 -4.70 -12.22 -4.99
N ILE A 97 -3.76 -11.83 -4.13
CA ILE A 97 -3.87 -12.04 -2.67
C ILE A 97 -4.93 -11.11 -2.04
N ASN A 98 -4.96 -9.86 -2.45
CA ASN A 98 -5.72 -8.83 -1.75
C ASN A 98 -7.10 -8.57 -2.32
N LEU A 99 -7.28 -8.64 -3.64
CA LEU A 99 -8.52 -8.33 -4.31
C LEU A 99 -9.33 -9.59 -4.62
N THR A 100 -10.66 -9.49 -4.61
CA THR A 100 -11.53 -10.53 -5.15
C THR A 100 -11.42 -10.54 -6.70
N PRO A 101 -11.80 -11.63 -7.38
CA PRO A 101 -11.81 -11.65 -8.85
C PRO A 101 -12.56 -10.46 -9.46
N GLU A 102 -13.73 -10.13 -8.95
CA GLU A 102 -14.53 -8.98 -9.38
C GLU A 102 -13.78 -7.64 -9.20
N MET A 103 -13.12 -7.46 -8.04
CA MET A 103 -12.32 -6.26 -7.79
C MET A 103 -11.11 -6.15 -8.72
N GLN A 104 -10.50 -7.27 -9.11
CA GLN A 104 -9.33 -7.26 -9.99
C GLN A 104 -9.62 -6.69 -11.38
N GLU A 105 -10.87 -6.82 -11.86
CA GLU A 105 -11.32 -6.30 -13.15
C GLU A 105 -11.57 -4.79 -13.14
N THR A 106 -12.00 -4.25 -12.00
CA THR A 106 -12.52 -2.87 -11.90
C THR A 106 -11.64 -1.93 -11.10
N THR A 107 -10.70 -2.47 -10.29
CA THR A 107 -9.87 -1.67 -9.39
C THR A 107 -8.49 -1.38 -10.00
N ALA A 108 -8.14 -0.10 -10.12
CA ALA A 108 -6.77 0.29 -10.44
C ALA A 108 -5.85 0.02 -9.24
N PHE A 109 -4.72 -0.65 -9.49
CA PHE A 109 -3.81 -1.07 -8.42
C PHE A 109 -2.40 -0.57 -8.66
N TYR A 110 -1.80 0.04 -7.63
CA TYR A 110 -0.46 0.57 -7.67
C TYR A 110 0.40 0.03 -6.53
N LEU A 111 1.65 -0.27 -6.82
CA LEU A 111 2.65 -0.63 -5.82
C LEU A 111 3.67 0.50 -5.69
N LEU A 112 3.78 1.04 -4.48
CA LEU A 112 4.69 2.13 -4.16
C LEU A 112 5.77 1.64 -3.18
N ARG A 113 6.98 2.16 -3.34
CA ARG A 113 8.09 1.78 -2.48
C ARG A 113 8.09 2.64 -1.21
N GLY A 114 8.02 2.00 -0.05
CA GLY A 114 8.03 2.65 1.26
C GLY A 114 9.41 2.79 1.87
N GLY A 115 9.45 3.29 3.08
CA GLY A 115 10.63 3.30 3.94
C GLY A 115 10.60 2.15 4.94
N LEU A 116 11.74 1.88 5.52
CA LEU A 116 11.93 0.99 6.65
C LEU A 116 12.63 1.77 7.76
N ASP A 117 11.93 1.98 8.87
CA ASP A 117 12.53 2.56 10.07
C ASP A 117 12.57 1.51 11.19
N TYR A 118 13.69 0.80 11.27
CA TYR A 118 13.87 -0.26 12.23
C TYR A 118 13.77 0.24 13.68
N LYS A 119 14.13 1.49 13.95
CA LYS A 119 14.07 2.08 15.29
C LYS A 119 12.64 2.31 15.77
N ARG A 120 11.72 2.61 14.84
CA ARG A 120 10.30 2.84 15.12
C ARG A 120 9.47 1.55 15.13
N MET A 121 10.04 0.43 14.71
CA MET A 121 9.33 -0.85 14.74
C MET A 121 9.04 -1.27 16.18
N ASN A 122 7.85 -1.81 16.41
CA ASN A 122 7.51 -2.47 17.67
C ASN A 122 8.28 -3.79 17.84
N ALA A 123 8.30 -4.32 19.06
CA ALA A 123 9.05 -5.54 19.40
C ALA A 123 8.65 -6.74 18.53
N LEU A 124 7.35 -6.90 18.24
CA LEU A 124 6.84 -8.01 17.42
C LEU A 124 7.35 -7.89 15.96
N ASP A 125 7.24 -6.72 15.34
CA ASP A 125 7.70 -6.52 13.96
C ASP A 125 9.22 -6.67 13.85
N ARG A 126 9.99 -6.22 14.87
CA ARG A 126 11.44 -6.46 14.93
C ARG A 126 11.76 -7.95 15.00
N PHE A 127 11.02 -8.69 15.81
CA PHE A 127 11.19 -10.14 15.94
C PHE A 127 10.85 -10.87 14.63
N LEU A 128 9.74 -10.54 13.99
CA LEU A 128 9.37 -11.11 12.70
C LEU A 128 10.38 -10.78 11.60
N MET A 129 10.88 -9.55 11.58
CA MET A 129 11.95 -9.13 10.66
C MET A 129 13.25 -9.91 10.93
N TYR A 130 13.62 -10.11 12.20
CA TYR A 130 14.76 -10.92 12.58
C TYR A 130 14.64 -12.35 12.06
N LEU A 131 13.49 -13.01 12.28
CA LEU A 131 13.24 -14.36 11.78
C LEU A 131 13.33 -14.42 10.25
N GLN A 132 12.75 -13.45 9.55
CA GLN A 132 12.83 -13.36 8.10
C GLN A 132 14.28 -13.24 7.61
N VAL A 133 15.07 -12.38 8.23
CA VAL A 133 16.48 -12.19 7.86
C VAL A 133 17.29 -13.44 8.16
N CYS A 134 17.06 -14.12 9.30
CA CYS A 134 17.72 -15.39 9.61
C CYS A 134 17.41 -16.44 8.55
N ARG A 135 16.13 -16.56 8.15
CA ARG A 135 15.71 -17.47 7.07
C ARG A 135 16.41 -17.14 5.75
N LEU A 136 16.41 -15.88 5.35
CA LEU A 136 17.04 -15.45 4.08
C LEU A 136 18.56 -15.71 4.09
N LYS A 137 19.22 -15.47 5.20
CA LYS A 137 20.67 -15.75 5.34
C LYS A 137 21.01 -17.23 5.33
N SER A 138 20.07 -18.12 5.67
CA SER A 138 20.27 -19.58 5.60
C SER A 138 20.04 -20.15 4.19
N MET A 139 19.50 -19.37 3.27
CA MET A 139 19.30 -19.77 1.87
C MET A 139 20.60 -19.59 1.06
N ASN A 140 20.72 -20.34 -0.05
CA ASN A 140 21.84 -20.14 -0.97
C ASN A 140 21.79 -18.70 -1.55
N PRO A 141 22.86 -17.90 -1.41
CA PRO A 141 22.93 -16.51 -1.90
C PRO A 141 22.58 -16.36 -3.38
N GLU A 142 22.85 -17.38 -4.21
CA GLU A 142 22.55 -17.38 -5.64
C GLU A 142 21.05 -17.50 -5.94
N THR A 143 20.27 -18.05 -5.01
CA THR A 143 18.81 -18.19 -5.15
C THR A 143 18.03 -16.99 -4.63
N LEU A 144 18.71 -16.05 -3.96
CA LEU A 144 18.08 -14.86 -3.42
C LEU A 144 17.77 -13.86 -4.54
N ASN A 145 16.52 -13.45 -4.63
CA ASN A 145 16.11 -12.36 -5.50
C ASN A 145 16.56 -10.99 -4.93
N ASP A 146 16.48 -9.94 -5.73
CA ASP A 146 16.93 -8.59 -5.36
C ASP A 146 16.20 -8.03 -4.14
N ASP A 147 14.90 -8.35 -3.98
CA ASP A 147 14.12 -7.94 -2.80
C ASP A 147 14.66 -8.58 -1.53
N SER A 148 14.96 -9.87 -1.56
CA SER A 148 15.55 -10.60 -0.42
C SER A 148 16.92 -10.06 -0.05
N LYS A 149 17.76 -9.77 -1.05
CA LYS A 149 19.06 -9.12 -0.85
C LYS A 149 18.87 -7.70 -0.26
N GLY A 150 17.89 -6.95 -0.74
CA GLY A 150 17.51 -5.64 -0.21
C GLY A 150 17.09 -5.69 1.25
N VAL A 151 16.28 -6.67 1.65
CA VAL A 151 15.86 -6.87 3.05
C VAL A 151 17.07 -7.13 3.95
N ILE A 152 18.00 -8.00 3.54
CA ILE A 152 19.23 -8.27 4.30
C ILE A 152 20.09 -7.00 4.42
N ALA A 153 20.26 -6.26 3.33
CA ALA A 153 21.11 -5.07 3.28
C ALA A 153 20.58 -3.89 4.12
N THR A 154 19.25 -3.80 4.28
CA THR A 154 18.58 -2.72 5.01
C THR A 154 18.24 -3.10 6.46
N TYR A 155 18.47 -4.34 6.86
CA TYR A 155 18.19 -4.82 8.20
C TYR A 155 18.92 -3.96 9.28
N GLY A 156 18.16 -3.53 10.28
CA GLY A 156 18.67 -2.68 11.35
C GLY A 156 18.88 -1.21 10.98
N LYS A 157 18.63 -0.83 9.73
CA LYS A 157 18.84 0.55 9.23
C LYS A 157 17.54 1.33 9.16
N VAL A 158 17.69 2.64 9.02
CA VAL A 158 16.62 3.56 8.63
C VAL A 158 16.82 3.89 7.16
N VAL A 159 15.87 3.51 6.32
CA VAL A 159 15.88 3.81 4.88
C VAL A 159 14.52 4.37 4.46
N ASP A 160 14.54 5.36 3.60
CA ASP A 160 13.34 5.97 3.05
C ASP A 160 13.45 6.00 1.51
N PHE A 161 12.55 5.28 0.87
CA PHE A 161 12.47 5.22 -0.59
C PHE A 161 11.20 5.91 -1.12
N THR A 162 10.48 6.64 -0.26
CA THR A 162 9.30 7.38 -0.70
C THR A 162 9.71 8.53 -1.63
N ARG A 163 8.96 8.71 -2.71
CA ARG A 163 9.17 9.78 -3.68
C ARG A 163 7.83 10.35 -4.08
N GLU A 164 7.73 11.67 -4.07
CA GLU A 164 6.49 12.35 -4.42
C GLU A 164 6.07 12.09 -5.87
N GLU A 165 7.02 12.02 -6.79
CA GLU A 165 6.73 11.74 -8.21
C GLU A 165 6.10 10.38 -8.44
N ALA A 166 6.26 9.45 -7.50
CA ALA A 166 5.67 8.11 -7.59
C ALA A 166 4.13 8.11 -7.56
N VAL A 167 3.49 9.18 -7.06
CA VAL A 167 2.02 9.30 -7.04
C VAL A 167 1.44 9.87 -8.34
N GLU A 168 2.24 10.42 -9.24
CA GLU A 168 1.76 11.05 -10.47
C GLU A 168 0.85 10.14 -11.33
N PRO A 169 1.15 8.84 -11.53
CA PRO A 169 0.24 7.94 -12.26
C PRO A 169 -1.12 7.79 -11.59
N ILE A 170 -1.16 7.79 -10.24
CA ILE A 170 -2.41 7.71 -9.47
C ILE A 170 -3.20 9.00 -9.64
N VAL A 171 -2.54 10.15 -9.45
CA VAL A 171 -3.18 11.47 -9.58
C VAL A 171 -3.79 11.64 -10.96
N ARG A 172 -3.04 11.36 -12.03
CA ARG A 172 -3.57 11.43 -13.40
C ARG A 172 -4.79 10.54 -13.60
N TYR A 173 -4.76 9.33 -13.08
CA TYR A 173 -5.86 8.38 -13.23
C TYR A 173 -7.14 8.82 -12.52
N ILE A 174 -7.03 9.43 -11.33
CA ILE A 174 -8.21 9.84 -10.55
C ILE A 174 -8.77 11.21 -10.94
N THR A 175 -7.98 12.02 -11.64
CA THR A 175 -8.39 13.37 -12.12
C THR A 175 -8.78 13.40 -13.59
N SER A 176 -8.64 12.27 -14.32
CA SER A 176 -9.04 12.12 -15.73
C SER A 176 -10.55 11.99 -15.95
#